data_43ae07b7334349d4650e2e0c3607252a
#
_entry.id   43ae07b7334349d4650e2e0c3607252a
#
_cell.length_a   1.000
_cell.length_b   1.000
_cell.length_c   1.000
_cell.angle_alpha   90.00
_cell.angle_beta   90.00
_cell.angle_gamma   90.00
#
_symmetry.space_group_name_H-M   'P 1'
#
loop_
_entity.id
_entity.type
_entity.pdbx_description
1 polymer ?
#
loop_
_entity_poly.entity_id
_entity_poly.type
_entity_poly.pdbx_seq_one_letter_code
_entity_poly.pdbx_strand_id
1 'polypeptide(L)'
;LITQKHIAKAQDSEAESRIDYLADILGLSKRDVISSVDRMRQEGILADTRDISAYLQDISDKQRKPQQMLENFAKLERYILEHIPDESLHITYKQLNDNAVHDGINTSTEKKIRTLLYFLAVKGYAHKKEDGVRNLIVTRDKDIETIIKRFERRIEVCRFIIERLYSLAEEISKT
;
A
#
# COMPACT_ATOMS: atom_id res chain seq x y z
N LEU A 1 -6.09 -17.26 19.15
CA LEU A 1 -6.48 -16.41 20.27
C LEU A 1 -5.58 -15.17 20.29
N ILE A 2 -6.02 -14.11 19.63
CA ILE A 2 -5.36 -12.80 19.73
C ILE A 2 -5.69 -12.24 21.09
N THR A 3 -4.72 -12.20 22.00
CA THR A 3 -4.93 -11.66 23.33
C THR A 3 -5.10 -10.13 23.28
N GLN A 4 -5.85 -9.55 24.24
CA GLN A 4 -6.05 -8.09 24.34
C GLN A 4 -4.72 -7.29 24.30
N LYS A 5 -3.64 -7.88 24.79
CA LYS A 5 -2.28 -7.29 24.74
C LYS A 5 -1.75 -7.11 23.32
N HIS A 6 -2.15 -7.97 22.40
CA HIS A 6 -1.77 -7.90 20.99
C HIS A 6 -2.62 -6.87 20.22
N ILE A 7 -3.89 -6.73 20.63
CA ILE A 7 -4.79 -5.71 20.05
C ILE A 7 -4.32 -4.30 20.40
N ALA A 8 -3.92 -4.05 21.66
CA ALA A 8 -3.42 -2.74 22.09
C ALA A 8 -2.12 -2.34 21.39
N LYS A 9 -1.19 -3.28 21.18
CA LYS A 9 0.05 -3.06 20.44
C LYS A 9 -0.19 -2.84 18.94
N ALA A 10 -1.29 -3.39 18.40
CA ALA A 10 -1.69 -3.22 17.02
C ALA A 10 -2.32 -1.84 16.73
N GLN A 11 -2.74 -1.09 17.74
CA GLN A 11 -3.32 0.26 17.55
C GLN A 11 -2.26 1.34 17.33
N ASP A 12 -1.01 1.12 17.77
CA ASP A 12 0.06 2.12 17.77
C ASP A 12 1.07 1.95 16.63
N SER A 13 0.98 0.90 15.84
CA SER A 13 1.93 0.62 14.78
C SER A 13 1.30 0.71 13.39
N GLU A 14 2.11 1.09 12.44
CA GLU A 14 1.75 1.17 11.03
C GLU A 14 1.19 -0.15 10.49
N ALA A 15 0.24 -0.10 9.57
CA ALA A 15 -0.49 -1.27 9.06
C ALA A 15 0.42 -2.41 8.58
N GLU A 16 1.61 -2.06 8.07
CA GLU A 16 2.60 -3.01 7.57
C GLU A 16 3.23 -3.85 8.69
N SER A 17 3.55 -3.23 9.82
CA SER A 17 4.12 -3.93 10.98
C SER A 17 3.13 -4.88 11.65
N ARG A 18 1.84 -4.66 11.47
CA ARG A 18 0.78 -5.51 12.03
C ARG A 18 0.65 -6.83 11.29
N ILE A 19 0.71 -6.79 9.97
CA ILE A 19 0.61 -7.99 9.13
C ILE A 19 1.85 -8.87 9.31
N ASP A 20 3.03 -8.26 9.30
CA ASP A 20 4.28 -8.95 9.54
C ASP A 20 4.30 -9.61 10.92
N TYR A 21 3.92 -8.87 11.94
CA TYR A 21 3.82 -9.39 13.31
C TYR A 21 2.81 -10.55 13.44
N LEU A 22 1.65 -10.44 12.79
CA LEU A 22 0.66 -11.52 12.79
C LEU A 22 1.16 -12.74 12.03
N ALA A 23 1.83 -12.55 10.90
CA ALA A 23 2.42 -13.63 10.12
C ALA A 23 3.45 -14.41 10.94
N ASP A 24 4.35 -13.70 11.63
CA ASP A 24 5.39 -14.30 12.47
C ASP A 24 4.80 -15.08 13.66
N ILE A 25 3.82 -14.48 14.37
CA ILE A 25 3.20 -15.15 15.54
C ILE A 25 2.39 -16.37 15.15
N LEU A 26 1.67 -16.31 14.02
CA LEU A 26 0.78 -17.37 13.57
C LEU A 26 1.50 -18.43 12.74
N GLY A 27 2.77 -18.20 12.37
CA GLY A 27 3.52 -19.08 11.47
C GLY A 27 2.89 -19.16 10.07
N LEU A 28 2.19 -18.10 9.65
CA LEU A 28 1.50 -18.02 8.37
C LEU A 28 2.27 -17.12 7.40
N SER A 29 2.03 -17.30 6.10
CA SER A 29 2.53 -16.34 5.13
C SER A 29 1.76 -15.00 5.26
N LYS A 30 2.42 -13.89 4.94
CA LYS A 30 1.77 -12.55 4.91
C LYS A 30 0.52 -12.54 4.03
N ARG A 31 0.56 -13.29 2.93
CA ARG A 31 -0.57 -13.45 2.02
C ARG A 31 -1.77 -14.11 2.69
N ASP A 32 -1.53 -15.17 3.45
CA ASP A 32 -2.59 -15.90 4.16
C ASP A 32 -3.20 -15.04 5.27
N VAL A 33 -2.38 -14.25 5.97
CA VAL A 33 -2.86 -13.29 6.97
C VAL A 33 -3.76 -12.25 6.33
N ILE A 34 -3.33 -11.63 5.21
CA ILE A 34 -4.15 -10.65 4.48
C ILE A 34 -5.47 -11.26 4.01
N SER A 35 -5.40 -12.42 3.36
CA SER A 35 -6.59 -13.13 2.87
C SER A 35 -7.56 -13.45 4.00
N SER A 36 -7.04 -13.87 5.16
CA SER A 36 -7.85 -14.17 6.34
C SER A 36 -8.50 -12.92 6.94
N VAL A 37 -7.76 -11.81 7.00
CA VAL A 37 -8.28 -10.52 7.48
C VAL A 37 -9.38 -10.01 6.55
N ASP A 38 -9.17 -10.07 5.24
CA ASP A 38 -10.16 -9.64 4.25
C ASP A 38 -11.43 -10.51 4.31
N ARG A 39 -11.27 -11.80 4.50
CA ARG A 39 -12.39 -12.71 4.71
C ARG A 39 -13.16 -12.39 5.98
N MET A 40 -12.47 -12.14 7.09
CA MET A 40 -13.12 -11.75 8.35
C MET A 40 -13.86 -10.41 8.24
N ARG A 41 -13.37 -9.48 7.42
CA ARG A 41 -14.09 -8.24 7.10
C ARG A 41 -15.35 -8.50 6.28
N GLN A 42 -15.26 -9.34 5.24
CA GLN A 42 -16.40 -9.72 4.40
C GLN A 42 -17.49 -10.44 5.19
N GLU A 43 -17.08 -11.26 6.16
CA GLU A 43 -17.99 -11.99 7.06
C GLU A 43 -18.52 -11.12 8.22
N GLY A 44 -18.10 -9.84 8.32
CA GLY A 44 -18.52 -8.91 9.38
C GLY A 44 -17.96 -9.22 10.77
N ILE A 45 -16.95 -10.09 10.85
CA ILE A 45 -16.27 -10.44 12.11
C ILE A 45 -15.30 -9.33 12.56
N LEU A 46 -14.68 -8.64 11.57
CA LEU A 46 -13.85 -7.47 11.78
C LEU A 46 -14.56 -6.25 11.20
N ALA A 47 -14.85 -5.28 12.05
CA ALA A 47 -15.23 -3.94 11.61
C ALA A 47 -13.98 -3.13 11.31
N ASP A 48 -14.00 -2.34 10.25
CA ASP A 48 -13.00 -1.30 10.06
C ASP A 48 -13.16 -0.25 11.17
N THR A 49 -12.13 -0.07 11.97
CA THR A 49 -12.15 0.88 13.08
C THR A 49 -12.14 2.34 12.65
N ARG A 50 -11.99 2.60 11.34
CA ARG A 50 -12.14 3.94 10.77
C ARG A 50 -13.55 4.07 10.23
N ASP A 51 -14.37 4.76 10.99
CA ASP A 51 -15.70 5.16 10.61
C ASP A 51 -15.62 6.01 9.32
N ILE A 52 -16.55 5.79 8.40
CA ILE A 52 -16.71 6.59 7.18
C ILE A 52 -16.81 8.09 7.53
N SER A 53 -17.39 8.44 8.67
CA SER A 53 -17.43 9.80 9.18
C SER A 53 -16.05 10.43 9.40
N ALA A 54 -15.06 9.67 9.88
CA ALA A 54 -13.69 10.18 10.04
C ALA A 54 -13.01 10.44 8.67
N TYR A 55 -13.28 9.60 7.68
CA TYR A 55 -12.84 9.85 6.30
C TYR A 55 -13.54 11.06 5.69
N LEU A 56 -14.83 11.24 5.93
CA LEU A 56 -15.58 12.39 5.46
C LEU A 56 -15.11 13.70 6.10
N GLN A 57 -14.70 13.69 7.38
CA GLN A 57 -14.09 14.83 8.04
C GLN A 57 -12.72 15.19 7.44
N ASP A 58 -11.87 14.21 7.16
CA ASP A 58 -10.59 14.43 6.48
C ASP A 58 -10.78 14.92 5.03
N ILE A 59 -11.83 14.46 4.36
CA ILE A 59 -12.16 14.85 2.98
C ILE A 59 -12.75 16.25 2.91
N SER A 60 -13.43 16.74 3.96
CA SER A 60 -13.90 18.11 4.04
C SER A 60 -12.76 19.14 4.12
N ASP A 61 -11.53 18.70 4.37
CA ASP A 61 -10.34 19.55 4.31
C ASP A 61 -10.12 20.04 2.86
N LYS A 62 -10.17 21.37 2.67
CA LYS A 62 -9.98 22.06 1.38
C LYS A 62 -8.67 21.71 0.66
N GLN A 63 -7.73 21.08 1.35
CA GLN A 63 -6.40 20.73 0.82
C GLN A 63 -6.39 19.47 -0.05
N ARG A 64 -7.49 18.71 -0.13
CA ARG A 64 -7.57 17.46 -0.92
C ARG A 64 -6.38 16.52 -0.67
N LYS A 65 -5.93 16.38 0.57
CA LYS A 65 -4.80 15.54 0.97
C LYS A 65 -4.90 14.09 0.49
N PRO A 66 -6.06 13.39 0.57
CA PRO A 66 -6.18 12.02 0.07
C PRO A 66 -5.87 11.90 -1.42
N GLN A 67 -6.32 12.88 -2.22
CA GLN A 67 -6.04 12.90 -3.66
C GLN A 67 -4.54 13.13 -3.93
N GLN A 68 -3.92 14.08 -3.25
CA GLN A 68 -2.47 14.33 -3.37
C GLN A 68 -1.66 13.10 -2.95
N MET A 69 -2.08 12.43 -1.89
CA MET A 69 -1.44 11.21 -1.41
C MET A 69 -1.55 10.08 -2.43
N LEU A 70 -2.73 9.87 -3.02
CA LEU A 70 -2.91 8.90 -4.10
C LEU A 70 -1.98 9.19 -5.28
N GLU A 71 -1.94 10.45 -5.77
CA GLU A 71 -1.12 10.81 -6.91
C GLU A 71 0.38 10.63 -6.63
N ASN A 72 0.83 10.97 -5.42
CA ASN A 72 2.23 10.78 -5.02
C ASN A 72 2.60 9.29 -4.95
N PHE A 73 1.73 8.45 -4.39
CA PHE A 73 1.95 7.01 -4.39
C PHE A 73 1.86 6.41 -5.80
N ALA A 74 0.93 6.86 -6.63
CA ALA A 74 0.79 6.39 -8.00
C ALA A 74 2.04 6.68 -8.84
N LYS A 75 2.61 7.88 -8.71
CA LYS A 75 3.87 8.24 -9.39
C LYS A 75 5.02 7.32 -8.96
N LEU A 76 5.17 7.10 -7.67
CA LEU A 76 6.24 6.26 -7.15
C LEU A 76 6.02 4.77 -7.52
N GLU A 77 4.80 4.27 -7.47
CA GLU A 77 4.48 2.90 -7.86
C GLU A 77 4.76 2.66 -9.34
N ARG A 78 4.34 3.60 -10.20
CA ARG A 78 4.65 3.54 -11.64
C ARG A 78 6.14 3.52 -11.89
N TYR A 79 6.89 4.40 -11.24
CA TYR A 79 8.34 4.44 -11.33
C TYR A 79 8.96 3.07 -10.96
N ILE A 80 8.55 2.51 -9.83
CA ILE A 80 9.06 1.21 -9.40
C ILE A 80 8.74 0.13 -10.44
N LEU A 81 7.51 0.07 -10.96
CA LEU A 81 7.09 -0.91 -11.95
C LEU A 81 7.91 -0.82 -13.24
N GLU A 82 8.21 0.39 -13.70
CA GLU A 82 9.00 0.64 -14.92
C GLU A 82 10.48 0.31 -14.72
N HIS A 83 10.99 0.35 -13.49
CA HIS A 83 12.41 0.13 -13.18
C HIS A 83 12.71 -1.27 -12.60
N ILE A 84 11.71 -2.12 -12.37
CA ILE A 84 11.93 -3.52 -12.05
C ILE A 84 12.11 -4.30 -13.34
N PRO A 85 13.30 -4.86 -13.61
CA PRO A 85 13.55 -5.66 -14.83
C PRO A 85 12.88 -7.05 -14.74
N ASP A 86 12.87 -7.74 -15.87
CA ASP A 86 12.47 -9.15 -15.95
C ASP A 86 13.50 -10.06 -15.26
N GLU A 87 14.75 -9.63 -15.26
CA GLU A 87 15.84 -10.25 -14.50
C GLU A 87 15.91 -9.71 -13.07
N SER A 88 16.66 -10.42 -12.22
CA SER A 88 16.80 -10.01 -10.83
C SER A 88 17.54 -8.69 -10.68
N LEU A 89 16.91 -7.72 -10.07
CA LEU A 89 17.51 -6.46 -9.66
C LEU A 89 18.07 -6.60 -8.24
N HIS A 90 19.39 -6.42 -8.11
CA HIS A 90 20.06 -6.38 -6.83
C HIS A 90 20.24 -4.91 -6.41
N ILE A 91 19.49 -4.48 -5.41
CA ILE A 91 19.47 -3.08 -4.99
C ILE A 91 19.14 -2.99 -3.49
N THR A 92 19.45 -1.87 -2.85
CA THR A 92 18.96 -1.57 -1.49
C THR A 92 17.74 -0.67 -1.56
N TYR A 93 16.92 -0.65 -0.51
CA TYR A 93 15.82 0.31 -0.41
C TYR A 93 16.31 1.75 -0.52
N LYS A 94 17.47 2.03 0.08
CA LYS A 94 18.10 3.35 0.00
C LYS A 94 18.47 3.72 -1.43
N GLN A 95 19.17 2.85 -2.15
CA GLN A 95 19.54 3.11 -3.54
C GLN A 95 18.33 3.32 -4.44
N LEU A 96 17.28 2.50 -4.28
CA LEU A 96 16.05 2.67 -5.04
C LEU A 96 15.36 4.00 -4.71
N ASN A 97 15.40 4.42 -3.46
CA ASN A 97 14.90 5.73 -3.05
C ASN A 97 15.73 6.87 -3.63
N ASP A 98 17.06 6.79 -3.53
CA ASP A 98 17.96 7.81 -4.05
C ASP A 98 17.80 7.97 -5.57
N ASN A 99 17.64 6.87 -6.30
CA ASN A 99 17.34 6.87 -7.74
C ASN A 99 16.00 7.56 -8.02
N ALA A 100 14.93 7.20 -7.30
CA ALA A 100 13.61 7.79 -7.47
C ALA A 100 13.62 9.31 -7.21
N VAL A 101 14.33 9.76 -6.18
CA VAL A 101 14.49 11.19 -5.87
C VAL A 101 15.31 11.89 -6.96
N HIS A 102 16.39 11.26 -7.44
CA HIS A 102 17.21 11.79 -8.54
C HIS A 102 16.38 12.00 -9.81
N ASP A 103 15.48 11.06 -10.09
CA ASP A 103 14.57 11.10 -11.26
C ASP A 103 13.33 11.99 -11.05
N GLY A 104 13.33 12.79 -9.98
CA GLY A 104 12.34 13.85 -9.74
C GLY A 104 11.14 13.44 -8.87
N ILE A 105 11.15 12.26 -8.25
CA ILE A 105 10.09 11.84 -7.32
C ILE A 105 10.45 12.26 -5.89
N ASN A 106 10.43 13.55 -5.62
CA ASN A 106 10.85 14.14 -4.36
C ASN A 106 10.02 13.70 -3.13
N THR A 107 8.84 13.10 -3.36
CA THR A 107 8.00 12.55 -2.31
C THR A 107 8.35 11.12 -1.94
N SER A 108 9.36 10.51 -2.59
CA SER A 108 9.85 9.18 -2.28
C SER A 108 10.50 9.11 -0.91
N THR A 109 10.36 7.99 -0.24
CA THR A 109 11.07 7.61 0.98
C THR A 109 11.29 6.10 0.98
N GLU A 110 12.34 5.63 1.64
CA GLU A 110 12.62 4.19 1.77
C GLU A 110 11.39 3.41 2.31
N LYS A 111 10.66 4.02 3.24
CA LYS A 111 9.45 3.45 3.81
C LYS A 111 8.34 3.27 2.77
N LYS A 112 8.08 4.28 1.94
CA LYS A 112 7.08 4.18 0.86
C LYS A 112 7.48 3.13 -0.17
N ILE A 113 8.76 3.04 -0.53
CA ILE A 113 9.28 2.02 -1.43
C ILE A 113 9.09 0.63 -0.84
N ARG A 114 9.42 0.44 0.44
CA ARG A 114 9.20 -0.83 1.14
C ARG A 114 7.74 -1.25 1.11
N THR A 115 6.84 -0.32 1.42
CA THR A 115 5.39 -0.54 1.38
C THR A 115 4.92 -0.92 -0.03
N LEU A 116 5.35 -0.20 -1.05
CA LEU A 116 4.94 -0.47 -2.43
C LEU A 116 5.46 -1.82 -2.94
N LEU A 117 6.73 -2.14 -2.70
CA LEU A 117 7.29 -3.45 -3.06
C LEU A 117 6.58 -4.60 -2.34
N TYR A 118 6.19 -4.39 -1.10
CA TYR A 118 5.37 -5.35 -0.37
C TYR A 118 4.02 -5.59 -1.07
N PHE A 119 3.30 -4.52 -1.42
CA PHE A 119 2.03 -4.65 -2.14
C PHE A 119 2.18 -5.25 -3.54
N LEU A 120 3.23 -4.93 -4.26
CA LEU A 120 3.52 -5.53 -5.56
C LEU A 120 3.77 -7.03 -5.44
N ALA A 121 4.48 -7.46 -4.39
CA ALA A 121 4.70 -8.87 -4.10
C ALA A 121 3.40 -9.59 -3.71
N VAL A 122 2.57 -8.99 -2.86
CA VAL A 122 1.26 -9.53 -2.48
C VAL A 122 0.34 -9.70 -3.69
N LYS A 123 0.36 -8.75 -4.64
CA LYS A 123 -0.42 -8.82 -5.87
C LYS A 123 0.14 -9.81 -6.90
N GLY A 124 1.31 -10.39 -6.65
CA GLY A 124 2.00 -11.25 -7.60
C GLY A 124 2.46 -10.51 -8.85
N TYR A 125 2.88 -9.27 -8.72
CA TYR A 125 3.48 -8.47 -9.79
C TYR A 125 4.99 -8.50 -9.75
N ALA A 126 5.56 -8.71 -8.56
CA ALA A 126 7.00 -8.83 -8.37
C ALA A 126 7.30 -9.85 -7.27
N HIS A 127 8.43 -10.52 -7.39
CA HIS A 127 9.04 -11.26 -6.28
C HIS A 127 10.04 -10.36 -5.55
N LYS A 128 9.98 -10.40 -4.23
CA LYS A 128 10.91 -9.69 -3.36
C LYS A 128 11.57 -10.69 -2.42
N LYS A 129 12.89 -10.71 -2.40
CA LYS A 129 13.68 -11.47 -1.43
C LYS A 129 14.68 -10.54 -0.76
N GLU A 130 14.73 -10.56 0.56
CA GLU A 130 15.76 -9.84 1.31
C GLU A 130 16.93 -10.80 1.56
N ASP A 131 18.11 -10.35 1.16
CA ASP A 131 19.38 -11.05 1.40
C ASP A 131 19.96 -10.46 2.69
N GLY A 132 19.81 -11.14 3.82
CA GLY A 132 20.23 -10.91 5.22
C GLY A 132 21.01 -9.66 5.66
N VAL A 133 21.53 -8.86 4.73
CA VAL A 133 22.38 -7.66 4.97
C VAL A 133 21.85 -6.38 4.31
N ARG A 134 20.55 -6.20 4.15
CA ARG A 134 19.90 -5.03 3.53
C ARG A 134 19.83 -5.03 2.01
N ASN A 135 20.34 -6.03 1.32
CA ASN A 135 20.15 -6.15 -0.12
C ASN A 135 18.76 -6.69 -0.42
N LEU A 136 18.17 -6.12 -1.43
CA LEU A 136 16.88 -6.48 -1.95
C LEU A 136 17.07 -7.08 -3.34
N ILE A 137 16.54 -8.27 -3.55
CA ILE A 137 16.45 -8.90 -4.86
C ILE A 137 15.00 -8.78 -5.31
N VAL A 138 14.76 -8.07 -6.39
CA VAL A 138 13.43 -7.87 -6.94
C VAL A 138 13.39 -8.35 -8.38
N THR A 139 12.35 -9.11 -8.70
CA THR A 139 12.09 -9.60 -10.06
C THR A 139 10.64 -9.34 -10.41
N ARG A 140 10.36 -8.98 -11.65
CA ARG A 140 9.00 -8.83 -12.15
C ARG A 140 8.45 -10.18 -12.62
N ASP A 141 7.21 -10.50 -12.23
CA ASP A 141 6.59 -11.79 -12.51
C ASP A 141 5.79 -11.84 -13.81
N LYS A 142 5.44 -10.69 -14.36
CA LYS A 142 4.55 -10.58 -15.50
C LYS A 142 5.05 -9.54 -16.49
N ASP A 143 4.52 -9.62 -17.69
CA ASP A 143 4.71 -8.61 -18.70
C ASP A 143 4.33 -7.21 -18.18
N ILE A 144 5.20 -6.24 -18.44
CA ILE A 144 5.07 -4.87 -17.94
C ILE A 144 3.79 -4.21 -18.43
N GLU A 145 3.38 -4.43 -19.68
CA GLU A 145 2.17 -3.82 -20.23
C GLU A 145 0.92 -4.31 -19.51
N THR A 146 0.87 -5.60 -19.18
CA THR A 146 -0.23 -6.19 -18.40
C THR A 146 -0.31 -5.62 -17.01
N ILE A 147 0.84 -5.43 -16.34
CA ILE A 147 0.92 -4.85 -15.00
C ILE A 147 0.49 -3.38 -15.03
N ILE A 148 1.01 -2.60 -15.96
CA ILE A 148 0.68 -1.17 -16.10
C ILE A 148 -0.81 -0.96 -16.38
N LYS A 149 -1.42 -1.73 -17.29
CA LYS A 149 -2.88 -1.64 -17.54
C LYS A 149 -3.70 -1.88 -16.27
N ARG A 150 -3.33 -2.88 -15.46
CA ARG A 150 -4.02 -3.17 -14.19
C ARG A 150 -3.78 -2.07 -13.16
N PHE A 151 -2.59 -1.54 -13.10
CA PHE A 151 -2.22 -0.42 -12.24
C PHE A 151 -3.05 0.82 -12.60
N GLU A 152 -3.09 1.23 -13.86
CA GLU A 152 -3.84 2.40 -14.33
C GLU A 152 -5.33 2.28 -14.01
N ARG A 153 -5.93 1.13 -14.33
CA ARG A 153 -7.33 0.87 -13.99
C ARG A 153 -7.61 1.00 -12.49
N ARG A 154 -6.71 0.50 -11.66
CA ARG A 154 -6.86 0.63 -10.19
C ARG A 154 -6.78 2.09 -9.74
N ILE A 155 -5.84 2.86 -10.28
CA ILE A 155 -5.71 4.28 -9.96
C ILE A 155 -6.95 5.07 -10.40
N GLU A 156 -7.51 4.78 -11.56
CA GLU A 156 -8.77 5.37 -12.03
C GLU A 156 -9.93 5.08 -11.06
N VAL A 157 -10.06 3.84 -10.61
CA VAL A 157 -11.08 3.48 -9.61
C VAL A 157 -10.86 4.21 -8.29
N CYS A 158 -9.62 4.31 -7.81
CA CYS A 158 -9.31 5.05 -6.59
C CYS A 158 -9.64 6.55 -6.73
N ARG A 159 -9.32 7.18 -7.87
CA ARG A 159 -9.68 8.57 -8.16
C ARG A 159 -11.20 8.75 -8.14
N PHE A 160 -11.93 7.88 -8.83
CA PHE A 160 -13.39 7.91 -8.85
C PHE A 160 -13.98 7.83 -7.43
N ILE A 161 -13.50 6.91 -6.61
CA ILE A 161 -13.96 6.76 -5.22
C ILE A 161 -13.68 8.03 -4.42
N ILE A 162 -12.48 8.59 -4.50
CA ILE A 162 -12.10 9.81 -3.79
C ILE A 162 -12.98 10.99 -4.23
N GLU A 163 -13.16 11.20 -5.53
CA GLU A 163 -14.03 12.27 -6.05
C GLU A 163 -15.48 12.09 -5.62
N ARG A 164 -15.99 10.85 -5.61
CA ARG A 164 -17.35 10.59 -5.13
C ARG A 164 -17.51 10.88 -3.65
N LEU A 165 -16.49 10.58 -2.84
CA LEU A 165 -16.49 10.91 -1.42
C LEU A 165 -16.47 12.43 -1.19
N TYR A 166 -15.71 13.19 -1.96
CA TYR A 166 -15.74 14.66 -1.91
C TYR A 166 -17.12 15.21 -2.26
N SER A 167 -17.73 14.71 -3.34
CA SER A 167 -19.09 15.14 -3.73
C SER A 167 -20.13 14.88 -2.63
N LEU A 168 -20.06 13.71 -2.01
CA LEU A 168 -20.94 13.35 -0.88
C LEU A 168 -20.72 14.25 0.34
N ALA A 169 -19.47 14.56 0.67
CA ALA A 169 -19.15 15.45 1.78
C ALA A 169 -19.69 16.88 1.53
N GLU A 170 -19.61 17.37 0.29
CA GLU A 170 -20.18 18.67 -0.10
C GLU A 170 -21.71 18.67 -0.05
N GLU A 171 -22.36 17.59 -0.46
CA GLU A 171 -23.81 17.43 -0.38
C GLU A 171 -24.29 17.46 1.09
N ILE A 172 -23.60 16.76 1.98
CA ILE A 172 -23.93 16.72 3.42
C ILE A 172 -23.70 18.09 4.08
N SER A 173 -22.67 18.81 3.69
CA SER A 173 -22.38 20.13 4.29
C SER A 173 -23.37 21.24 3.91
N LYS A 174 -24.20 21.02 2.89
CA LYS A 174 -25.22 21.95 2.41
C LYS A 174 -26.63 21.70 3.01
N THR A 175 -26.76 20.59 3.75
CA THR A 175 -27.98 20.18 4.44
C THR A 175 -27.94 20.59 5.90
#